data_0a038926f64ffc9c588fd9c43f5d2559
#
_entry.id   0a038926f64ffc9c588fd9c43f5d2559
#
_cell.length_a   1.000
_cell.length_b   1.000
_cell.length_c   1.000
_cell.angle_alpha   90.00
_cell.angle_beta   90.00
_cell.angle_gamma   90.00
#
_symmetry.space_group_name_H-M   'P 1'
#
loop_
_entity.id
_entity.type
_entity.pdbx_description
1 polymer ?
#
loop_
_entity_poly.entity_id
_entity_poly.type
_entity_poly.pdbx_seq_one_letter_code
_entity_poly.pdbx_strand_id
1 'polypeptide(L)'
;VDDDIDNLRRYNEGISEEDRVVKGMKVIVVGNGIDIQFGGIDRRGNKAIIERAIANIESDKYLQLGWDKSSVKDILETCVSAINMAIQKRISIPKDQDYLFLQMEIERIRRLYQKEISVNEIGLEDIFLGAELLYVNAIDDDERNTVDTAINDYLQPLLLDAIYDNNTVNDIYKLFPNSFINYLKRYDAIFTLNYDTNLDSAVGKEVPVYHLHGCFNDLTDKANGVPDGFKHMFCNGIMTWYWLEKYGKEEKDYRYGITEFTDIEGHIDILGISPCNDEQL
;
A
#
# COMPACT_ATOMS: atom_id res chain seq x y z
N VAL A 1 -5.53 -24.28 0.25
CA VAL A 1 -5.36 -23.23 -0.77
C VAL A 1 -6.37 -23.45 -1.90
N ASP A 2 -6.54 -24.68 -2.41
CA ASP A 2 -7.50 -24.97 -3.49
C ASP A 2 -8.97 -24.92 -3.03
N ASP A 3 -9.25 -25.24 -1.77
CA ASP A 3 -10.61 -25.24 -1.23
C ASP A 3 -11.22 -23.83 -1.03
N ASP A 4 -10.37 -22.81 -0.81
CA ASP A 4 -10.85 -21.44 -0.62
C ASP A 4 -11.13 -20.74 -1.96
N ILE A 5 -10.37 -21.08 -3.00
CA ILE A 5 -10.63 -20.60 -4.38
C ILE A 5 -11.92 -21.19 -4.94
N ASP A 6 -12.19 -22.48 -4.65
CA ASP A 6 -13.44 -23.13 -5.05
C ASP A 6 -14.67 -22.60 -4.28
N ASN A 7 -14.51 -22.14 -3.06
CA ASN A 7 -15.60 -21.50 -2.31
C ASN A 7 -15.93 -20.10 -2.86
N LEU A 8 -14.93 -19.31 -3.27
CA LEU A 8 -15.13 -18.03 -3.95
C LEU A 8 -15.77 -18.22 -5.34
N ARG A 9 -15.36 -19.25 -6.09
CA ARG A 9 -16.01 -19.61 -7.36
C ARG A 9 -17.48 -19.97 -7.18
N ARG A 10 -17.82 -20.82 -6.20
CA ARG A 10 -19.22 -21.23 -5.94
C ARG A 10 -20.11 -20.07 -5.51
N TYR A 11 -19.57 -19.04 -4.87
CA TYR A 11 -20.32 -17.84 -4.51
C TYR A 11 -20.67 -17.02 -5.76
N ASN A 12 -19.80 -17.00 -6.77
CA ASN A 12 -19.99 -16.28 -8.04
C ASN A 12 -20.81 -17.09 -9.09
N GLU A 13 -20.79 -18.43 -9.05
CA GLU A 13 -21.51 -19.27 -10.02
C GLU A 13 -23.04 -19.32 -9.79
N GLY A 14 -23.53 -18.80 -8.67
CA GLY A 14 -24.98 -18.76 -8.34
C GLY A 14 -25.71 -17.50 -8.79
N ILE A 15 -25.01 -16.49 -9.32
CA ILE A 15 -25.62 -15.23 -9.73
C ILE A 15 -25.56 -15.15 -11.26
N SER A 16 -26.71 -15.18 -11.93
CA SER A 16 -26.78 -15.03 -13.39
C SER A 16 -26.28 -13.63 -13.81
N GLU A 17 -25.68 -13.51 -15.00
CA GLU A 17 -25.24 -12.21 -15.53
C GLU A 17 -26.38 -11.18 -15.61
N GLU A 18 -27.63 -11.62 -15.73
CA GLU A 18 -28.83 -10.78 -15.74
C GLU A 18 -29.21 -10.25 -14.35
N ASP A 19 -28.86 -10.96 -13.27
CA ASP A 19 -29.08 -10.51 -11.89
C ASP A 19 -28.00 -9.53 -11.41
N ARG A 20 -26.95 -9.34 -12.16
CA ARG A 20 -25.89 -8.32 -11.97
C ARG A 20 -26.28 -6.91 -12.43
N VAL A 21 -27.54 -6.64 -12.76
CA VAL A 21 -28.06 -5.26 -12.81
C VAL A 21 -28.14 -4.78 -11.35
N VAL A 22 -27.01 -4.35 -10.87
CA VAL A 22 -26.74 -3.98 -9.51
C VAL A 22 -27.57 -2.75 -9.18
N LYS A 23 -28.61 -2.97 -8.43
CA LYS A 23 -29.22 -1.96 -7.57
C LYS A 23 -28.07 -1.37 -6.74
N GLY A 24 -27.67 -0.14 -7.04
CA GLY A 24 -26.47 0.55 -6.58
C GLY A 24 -25.88 0.00 -5.28
N MET A 25 -24.74 -0.69 -5.40
CA MET A 25 -24.01 -1.20 -4.24
C MET A 25 -23.64 -0.07 -3.30
N LYS A 26 -23.72 -0.30 -2.02
CA LYS A 26 -23.20 0.60 -1.00
C LYS A 26 -21.86 0.07 -0.50
N VAL A 27 -20.77 0.71 -0.90
CA VAL A 27 -19.42 0.30 -0.54
C VAL A 27 -18.71 1.36 0.30
N ILE A 28 -17.68 0.95 1.03
CA ILE A 28 -16.80 1.87 1.75
C ILE A 28 -15.35 1.59 1.39
N VAL A 29 -14.58 2.66 1.13
CA VAL A 29 -13.13 2.61 0.95
C VAL A 29 -12.47 3.11 2.23
N VAL A 30 -11.56 2.32 2.78
CA VAL A 30 -10.96 2.56 4.10
C VAL A 30 -9.45 2.65 4.00
N GLY A 31 -8.86 3.69 4.59
CA GLY A 31 -7.42 3.88 4.69
C GLY A 31 -6.88 3.86 6.11
N ASN A 32 -5.58 4.11 6.26
CA ASN A 32 -4.83 4.02 7.52
C ASN A 32 -5.35 4.95 8.64
N GLY A 33 -6.22 5.90 8.34
CA GLY A 33 -6.81 6.78 9.35
C GLY A 33 -7.56 6.03 10.44
N ILE A 34 -8.13 4.84 10.15
CA ILE A 34 -8.77 4.02 11.19
C ILE A 34 -7.74 3.41 12.14
N ASP A 35 -6.60 2.96 11.63
CA ASP A 35 -5.53 2.42 12.47
C ASP A 35 -4.91 3.50 13.35
N ILE A 36 -4.76 4.71 12.83
CA ILE A 36 -4.33 5.88 13.60
C ILE A 36 -5.37 6.22 14.67
N GLN A 37 -6.65 6.21 14.33
CA GLN A 37 -7.74 6.54 15.25
C GLN A 37 -7.83 5.58 16.44
N PHE A 38 -7.68 4.29 16.20
CA PHE A 38 -7.84 3.26 17.24
C PHE A 38 -6.51 2.76 17.81
N GLY A 39 -5.47 2.67 16.98
CA GLY A 39 -4.14 2.21 17.37
C GLY A 39 -3.17 3.30 17.83
N GLY A 40 -3.54 4.58 17.64
CA GLY A 40 -2.77 5.76 18.04
C GLY A 40 -1.77 6.25 16.98
N ILE A 41 -1.72 7.57 16.80
CA ILE A 41 -0.82 8.22 15.82
C ILE A 41 0.66 7.98 16.13
N ASP A 42 1.02 7.93 17.42
CA ASP A 42 2.39 7.70 17.88
C ASP A 42 2.91 6.29 17.55
N ARG A 43 2.06 5.43 17.06
CA ARG A 43 2.41 4.05 16.69
C ARG A 43 2.12 3.71 15.23
N ARG A 44 1.06 4.30 14.67
CA ARG A 44 0.53 3.96 13.33
C ARG A 44 0.67 5.07 12.30
N GLY A 45 1.08 6.26 12.73
CA GLY A 45 1.39 7.35 11.81
C GLY A 45 2.70 7.13 11.05
N ASN A 46 2.83 7.73 9.87
CA ASN A 46 4.00 7.59 8.99
C ASN A 46 5.33 7.82 9.71
N LYS A 47 5.42 8.86 10.54
CA LYS A 47 6.63 9.16 11.33
C LYS A 47 7.03 7.99 12.22
N ALA A 48 6.09 7.41 12.95
CA ALA A 48 6.37 6.28 13.86
C ALA A 48 6.79 5.02 13.09
N ILE A 49 6.23 4.79 11.92
CA ILE A 49 6.60 3.67 11.04
C ILE A 49 8.03 3.87 10.52
N ILE A 50 8.39 5.07 10.06
CA ILE A 50 9.74 5.39 9.58
C ILE A 50 10.77 5.28 10.72
N GLU A 51 10.48 5.84 11.89
CA GLU A 51 11.35 5.72 13.06
C GLU A 51 11.57 4.25 13.44
N ARG A 52 10.54 3.41 13.33
CA ARG A 52 10.66 1.96 13.55
C ARG A 52 11.49 1.28 12.47
N ALA A 53 11.34 1.64 11.20
CA ALA A 53 12.17 1.13 10.11
C ALA A 53 13.65 1.42 10.37
N ILE A 54 13.98 2.65 10.73
CA ILE A 54 15.35 3.07 11.07
C ILE A 54 15.86 2.29 12.28
N ALA A 55 15.09 2.17 13.36
CA ALA A 55 15.47 1.41 14.54
C ALA A 55 15.68 -0.09 14.22
N ASN A 56 14.90 -0.67 13.33
CA ASN A 56 15.08 -2.04 12.86
C ASN A 56 16.42 -2.22 12.11
N ILE A 57 16.82 -1.25 11.28
CA ILE A 57 18.12 -1.25 10.61
C ILE A 57 19.25 -1.17 11.66
N GLU A 58 19.13 -0.27 12.61
CA GLU A 58 20.17 -0.04 13.64
C GLU A 58 20.30 -1.21 14.62
N SER A 59 19.23 -1.95 14.87
CA SER A 59 19.18 -3.09 15.79
C SER A 59 19.74 -4.40 15.26
N ASP A 60 20.34 -4.42 14.09
CA ASP A 60 20.82 -5.63 13.41
C ASP A 60 19.73 -6.65 13.05
N LYS A 61 18.46 -6.27 13.06
CA LYS A 61 17.33 -7.15 12.77
C LYS A 61 17.48 -7.89 11.42
N TYR A 62 18.08 -7.23 10.43
CA TYR A 62 18.22 -7.76 9.08
C TYR A 62 19.58 -8.38 8.77
N LEU A 63 20.52 -8.46 9.73
CA LEU A 63 21.82 -9.11 9.52
C LEU A 63 21.69 -10.58 9.10
N GLN A 64 20.68 -11.29 9.63
CA GLN A 64 20.43 -12.68 9.28
C GLN A 64 19.98 -12.85 7.81
N LEU A 65 19.47 -11.79 7.16
CA LEU A 65 19.12 -11.74 5.75
C LEU A 65 20.33 -11.41 4.86
N GLY A 66 21.49 -11.16 5.45
CA GLY A 66 22.68 -10.73 4.74
C GLY A 66 22.65 -9.25 4.33
N TRP A 67 21.71 -8.45 4.87
CA TRP A 67 21.62 -7.03 4.57
C TRP A 67 22.71 -6.26 5.30
N ASP A 68 23.45 -5.44 4.54
CA ASP A 68 24.36 -4.48 5.13
C ASP A 68 23.63 -3.22 5.56
N LYS A 69 23.78 -2.84 6.81
CA LYS A 69 23.10 -1.68 7.39
C LYS A 69 23.33 -0.38 6.65
N SER A 70 24.59 -0.14 6.23
CA SER A 70 24.93 1.08 5.51
C SER A 70 24.21 1.14 4.18
N SER A 71 24.20 0.05 3.44
CA SER A 71 23.51 -0.03 2.15
C SER A 71 22.01 0.19 2.26
N VAL A 72 21.34 -0.40 3.25
CA VAL A 72 19.89 -0.22 3.46
C VAL A 72 19.55 1.22 3.85
N LYS A 73 20.37 1.82 4.71
CA LYS A 73 20.22 3.23 5.10
C LYS A 73 20.47 4.17 3.91
N ASP A 74 21.50 3.91 3.14
CA ASP A 74 21.86 4.69 1.96
C ASP A 74 20.74 4.67 0.91
N ILE A 75 20.06 3.53 0.69
CA ILE A 75 18.91 3.42 -0.20
C ILE A 75 17.79 4.37 0.25
N LEU A 76 17.44 4.34 1.52
CA LEU A 76 16.40 5.19 2.08
C LEU A 76 16.74 6.68 1.94
N GLU A 77 17.96 7.08 2.28
CA GLU A 77 18.44 8.45 2.15
C GLU A 77 18.51 8.89 0.69
N THR A 78 18.86 7.99 -0.23
CA THR A 78 18.91 8.27 -1.66
C THR A 78 17.51 8.52 -2.24
N CYS A 79 16.50 7.74 -1.84
CA CYS A 79 15.10 8.00 -2.23
C CYS A 79 14.62 9.37 -1.75
N VAL A 80 14.91 9.73 -0.49
CA VAL A 80 14.58 11.06 0.06
C VAL A 80 15.31 12.17 -0.69
N SER A 81 16.57 11.94 -1.08
CA SER A 81 17.34 12.88 -1.89
C SER A 81 16.72 13.11 -3.26
N ALA A 82 16.22 12.04 -3.93
CA ALA A 82 15.53 12.17 -5.21
C ALA A 82 14.25 13.02 -5.08
N ILE A 83 13.48 12.83 -4.01
CA ILE A 83 12.32 13.67 -3.70
C ILE A 83 12.72 15.13 -3.50
N ASN A 84 13.78 15.41 -2.74
CA ASN A 84 14.29 16.77 -2.56
C ASN A 84 14.76 17.40 -3.87
N MET A 85 15.39 16.63 -4.74
CA MET A 85 15.73 17.10 -6.10
C MET A 85 14.49 17.43 -6.93
N ALA A 86 13.42 16.64 -6.80
CA ALA A 86 12.14 16.89 -7.47
C ALA A 86 11.45 18.16 -6.93
N ILE A 87 11.44 18.37 -5.62
CA ILE A 87 10.94 19.60 -4.97
C ILE A 87 11.69 20.83 -5.51
N GLN A 88 13.00 20.74 -5.61
CA GLN A 88 13.86 21.82 -6.12
C GLN A 88 13.86 21.98 -7.64
N LYS A 89 13.10 21.18 -8.38
CA LYS A 89 13.07 21.15 -9.86
C LYS A 89 14.42 20.82 -10.50
N ARG A 90 15.24 20.00 -9.81
CA ARG A 90 16.57 19.57 -10.29
C ARG A 90 16.56 18.20 -10.96
N ILE A 91 15.46 17.47 -10.88
CA ILE A 91 15.29 16.18 -11.56
C ILE A 91 14.45 16.39 -12.82
N SER A 92 14.81 15.70 -13.89
CA SER A 92 14.08 15.74 -15.15
C SER A 92 13.15 14.53 -15.25
N ILE A 93 11.95 14.74 -15.78
CA ILE A 93 11.01 13.68 -16.06
C ILE A 93 10.71 13.72 -17.55
N PRO A 94 10.73 12.59 -18.23
CA PRO A 94 10.29 12.52 -19.60
C PRO A 94 8.87 13.09 -19.76
N LYS A 95 8.63 13.80 -20.87
CA LYS A 95 7.33 14.42 -21.14
C LYS A 95 6.37 13.51 -21.89
N ASP A 96 6.74 12.24 -22.01
CA ASP A 96 5.92 11.24 -22.68
C ASP A 96 4.65 10.95 -21.88
N GLN A 97 3.63 10.47 -22.56
CA GLN A 97 2.34 10.12 -21.95
C GLN A 97 2.48 9.02 -20.90
N ASP A 98 3.45 8.11 -21.08
CA ASP A 98 3.75 7.02 -20.14
C ASP A 98 4.19 7.51 -18.76
N TYR A 99 4.71 8.76 -18.66
CA TYR A 99 5.13 9.37 -17.40
C TYR A 99 4.19 10.45 -16.88
N LEU A 100 2.99 10.57 -17.45
CA LEU A 100 2.03 11.60 -17.03
C LEU A 100 1.70 11.48 -15.55
N PHE A 101 1.50 10.26 -15.06
CA PHE A 101 1.21 10.01 -13.66
C PHE A 101 2.37 10.45 -12.75
N LEU A 102 3.61 10.10 -13.09
CA LEU A 102 4.79 10.53 -12.35
C LEU A 102 4.92 12.08 -12.31
N GLN A 103 4.56 12.75 -13.40
CA GLN A 103 4.52 14.20 -13.44
C GLN A 103 3.47 14.78 -12.48
N MET A 104 2.29 14.17 -12.40
CA MET A 104 1.23 14.57 -11.46
C MET A 104 1.67 14.39 -10.01
N GLU A 105 2.28 13.25 -9.68
CA GLU A 105 2.80 12.96 -8.34
C GLU A 105 3.88 13.96 -7.91
N ILE A 106 4.77 14.36 -8.83
CA ILE A 106 5.77 15.39 -8.53
C ILE A 106 5.13 16.76 -8.26
N GLU A 107 4.10 17.12 -8.99
CA GLU A 107 3.38 18.34 -8.68
C GLU A 107 2.64 18.24 -7.34
N ARG A 108 2.13 17.06 -6.97
CA ARG A 108 1.56 16.78 -5.64
C ARG A 108 2.60 16.99 -4.55
N ILE A 109 3.79 16.38 -4.62
CA ILE A 109 4.84 16.54 -3.60
C ILE A 109 5.35 17.97 -3.51
N ARG A 110 5.41 18.72 -4.63
CA ARG A 110 5.78 20.15 -4.62
C ARG A 110 4.75 21.02 -3.91
N ARG A 111 3.48 20.66 -3.99
CA ARG A 111 2.41 21.33 -3.22
C ARG A 111 2.48 20.98 -1.74
N LEU A 112 2.75 19.69 -1.45
CA LEU A 112 2.79 19.15 -0.09
C LEU A 112 4.02 19.64 0.67
N TYR A 113 5.20 19.52 0.03
CA TYR A 113 6.48 19.87 0.64
C TYR A 113 7.02 21.18 0.05
N GLN A 114 6.94 22.25 0.82
CA GLN A 114 7.39 23.58 0.39
C GLN A 114 8.90 23.82 0.60
N LYS A 115 9.60 22.89 1.24
CA LYS A 115 11.03 22.91 1.56
C LYS A 115 11.62 21.51 1.45
N GLU A 116 12.94 21.41 1.51
CA GLU A 116 13.61 20.12 1.68
C GLU A 116 13.13 19.41 2.95
N ILE A 117 13.00 18.10 2.83
CA ILE A 117 12.52 17.20 3.89
C ILE A 117 13.61 16.20 4.28
N SER A 118 13.56 15.77 5.52
CA SER A 118 14.36 14.66 6.05
C SER A 118 13.60 13.34 5.96
N VAL A 119 14.31 12.24 6.17
CA VAL A 119 13.72 10.89 6.25
C VAL A 119 12.55 10.82 7.25
N ASN A 120 12.60 11.60 8.34
CA ASN A 120 11.55 11.59 9.37
C ASN A 120 10.31 12.44 9.02
N GLU A 121 10.36 13.21 7.95
CA GLU A 121 9.27 14.11 7.52
C GLU A 121 8.53 13.60 6.28
N ILE A 122 9.09 12.60 5.57
CA ILE A 122 8.55 12.09 4.32
C ILE A 122 7.35 11.15 4.56
N GLY A 123 6.38 11.15 3.64
CA GLY A 123 5.35 10.12 3.58
C GLY A 123 5.92 8.78 3.13
N LEU A 124 5.35 7.67 3.58
CA LEU A 124 5.81 6.33 3.19
C LEU A 124 5.75 6.14 1.67
N GLU A 125 4.65 6.53 1.04
CA GLU A 125 4.45 6.43 -0.40
C GLU A 125 5.42 7.31 -1.18
N ASP A 126 5.79 8.48 -0.62
CA ASP A 126 6.74 9.39 -1.26
C ASP A 126 8.17 8.84 -1.26
N ILE A 127 8.51 7.90 -0.37
CA ILE A 127 9.78 7.17 -0.43
C ILE A 127 9.83 6.31 -1.70
N PHE A 128 8.74 5.62 -2.03
CA PHE A 128 8.66 4.83 -3.26
C PHE A 128 8.63 5.73 -4.52
N LEU A 129 7.97 6.88 -4.45
CA LEU A 129 8.07 7.87 -5.51
C LEU A 129 9.53 8.32 -5.74
N GLY A 130 10.31 8.47 -4.67
CA GLY A 130 11.75 8.72 -4.75
C GLY A 130 12.51 7.62 -5.48
N ALA A 131 12.18 6.36 -5.21
CA ALA A 131 12.75 5.21 -5.89
C ALA A 131 12.37 5.17 -7.40
N GLU A 132 11.12 5.45 -7.74
CA GLU A 132 10.67 5.59 -9.14
C GLU A 132 11.41 6.71 -9.88
N LEU A 133 11.66 7.83 -9.21
CA LEU A 133 12.46 8.92 -9.79
C LEU A 133 13.89 8.50 -10.09
N LEU A 134 14.50 7.69 -9.22
CA LEU A 134 15.83 7.12 -9.47
C LEU A 134 15.81 6.18 -10.67
N TYR A 135 14.83 5.27 -10.73
CA TYR A 135 14.66 4.33 -11.83
C TYR A 135 14.50 5.02 -13.19
N VAL A 136 13.63 6.03 -13.28
CA VAL A 136 13.38 6.76 -14.54
C VAL A 136 14.60 7.60 -14.98
N ASN A 137 15.42 8.05 -14.04
CA ASN A 137 16.62 8.83 -14.33
C ASN A 137 17.91 8.02 -14.42
N ALA A 138 17.83 6.69 -14.27
CA ALA A 138 18.98 5.79 -14.43
C ALA A 138 19.57 5.89 -15.85
N ILE A 139 20.89 5.87 -15.92
CA ILE A 139 21.64 6.12 -17.17
C ILE A 139 21.55 4.93 -18.11
N ASP A 140 21.49 3.72 -17.54
CA ASP A 140 21.48 2.47 -18.29
C ASP A 140 20.65 1.38 -17.59
N ASP A 141 20.56 0.22 -18.20
CA ASP A 141 19.78 -0.90 -17.69
C ASP A 141 20.39 -1.54 -16.44
N ASP A 142 21.71 -1.49 -16.27
CA ASP A 142 22.38 -2.01 -15.08
C ASP A 142 22.04 -1.17 -13.85
N GLU A 143 22.00 0.15 -14.01
CA GLU A 143 21.57 1.07 -12.96
C GLU A 143 20.08 0.88 -12.64
N ARG A 144 19.21 0.73 -13.65
CA ARG A 144 17.77 0.42 -13.45
C ARG A 144 17.58 -0.87 -12.67
N ASN A 145 18.28 -1.93 -13.05
CA ASN A 145 18.23 -3.21 -12.35
C ASN A 145 18.70 -3.10 -10.89
N THR A 146 19.69 -2.25 -10.64
CA THR A 146 20.18 -1.98 -9.28
C THR A 146 19.11 -1.28 -8.44
N VAL A 147 18.44 -0.27 -9.01
CA VAL A 147 17.33 0.42 -8.33
C VAL A 147 16.17 -0.52 -8.08
N ASP A 148 15.76 -1.30 -9.07
CA ASP A 148 14.66 -2.27 -8.95
C ASP A 148 14.94 -3.32 -7.86
N THR A 149 16.15 -3.87 -7.82
CA THR A 149 16.62 -4.75 -6.75
C THR A 149 16.56 -4.07 -5.39
N ALA A 150 17.02 -2.82 -5.31
CA ALA A 150 17.00 -2.06 -4.06
C ALA A 150 15.57 -1.82 -3.54
N ILE A 151 14.62 -1.56 -4.44
CA ILE A 151 13.21 -1.41 -4.09
C ILE A 151 12.64 -2.74 -3.59
N ASN A 152 12.75 -3.79 -4.37
CA ASN A 152 12.04 -5.04 -4.12
C ASN A 152 12.65 -5.88 -3.00
N ASP A 153 13.98 -5.92 -2.91
CA ASP A 153 14.68 -6.79 -1.97
C ASP A 153 14.97 -6.11 -0.62
N TYR A 154 14.95 -4.77 -0.56
CA TYR A 154 15.31 -4.05 0.66
C TYR A 154 14.25 -3.04 1.11
N LEU A 155 13.92 -2.05 0.28
CA LEU A 155 13.07 -0.93 0.69
C LEU A 155 11.66 -1.36 1.04
N GLN A 156 11.02 -2.12 0.15
CA GLN A 156 9.66 -2.61 0.34
C GLN A 156 9.54 -3.53 1.56
N PRO A 157 10.37 -4.58 1.72
CA PRO A 157 10.33 -5.43 2.91
C PRO A 157 10.62 -4.67 4.21
N LEU A 158 11.54 -3.69 4.18
CA LEU A 158 11.86 -2.85 5.33
C LEU A 158 10.64 -2.06 5.83
N LEU A 159 9.95 -1.39 4.92
CA LEU A 159 8.80 -0.55 5.27
C LEU A 159 7.59 -1.39 5.67
N LEU A 160 7.32 -2.48 4.95
CA LEU A 160 6.23 -3.40 5.31
C LEU A 160 6.47 -4.09 6.67
N ASP A 161 7.70 -4.48 6.98
CA ASP A 161 8.04 -5.02 8.30
C ASP A 161 7.85 -3.98 9.41
N ALA A 162 8.17 -2.72 9.13
CA ALA A 162 7.92 -1.63 10.06
C ALA A 162 6.42 -1.36 10.28
N ILE A 163 5.59 -1.51 9.24
CA ILE A 163 4.12 -1.43 9.37
C ILE A 163 3.60 -2.63 10.14
N TYR A 164 4.06 -3.84 9.81
CA TYR A 164 3.65 -5.10 10.44
C TYR A 164 3.92 -5.14 11.95
N ASP A 165 5.03 -4.54 12.39
CA ASP A 165 5.36 -4.31 13.81
C ASP A 165 5.18 -5.59 14.65
N ASN A 166 5.78 -6.69 14.21
CA ASN A 166 5.65 -8.01 14.83
C ASN A 166 4.19 -8.49 14.97
N ASN A 167 3.38 -8.25 13.97
CA ASN A 167 1.96 -8.59 13.90
C ASN A 167 1.04 -7.73 14.79
N THR A 168 1.53 -6.75 15.50
CA THR A 168 0.69 -5.93 16.39
C THR A 168 -0.28 -5.03 15.64
N VAL A 169 -0.03 -4.77 14.35
CA VAL A 169 -0.96 -4.04 13.49
C VAL A 169 -2.29 -4.77 13.35
N ASN A 170 -2.30 -6.10 13.32
CA ASN A 170 -3.50 -6.93 13.16
C ASN A 170 -4.34 -7.07 14.45
N ASP A 171 -3.97 -6.41 15.53
CA ASP A 171 -4.67 -6.46 16.82
C ASP A 171 -5.54 -5.24 17.11
N ILE A 172 -5.54 -4.24 16.21
CA ILE A 172 -6.25 -2.97 16.40
C ILE A 172 -7.78 -3.16 16.42
N TYR A 173 -8.31 -4.12 15.66
CA TYR A 173 -9.74 -4.43 15.66
C TYR A 173 -10.31 -4.72 17.05
N LYS A 174 -9.49 -5.19 18.00
CA LYS A 174 -9.88 -5.44 19.40
C LYS A 174 -10.30 -4.15 20.12
N LEU A 175 -9.91 -3.00 19.58
CA LEU A 175 -10.22 -1.66 20.10
C LEU A 175 -11.45 -1.04 19.41
N PHE A 176 -11.97 -1.67 18.36
CA PHE A 176 -13.15 -1.16 17.65
C PHE A 176 -14.41 -1.25 18.52
N PRO A 177 -15.12 -0.15 18.74
CA PRO A 177 -16.40 -0.22 19.43
C PRO A 177 -17.45 -0.95 18.57
N ASN A 178 -18.38 -1.63 19.22
CA ASN A 178 -19.46 -2.35 18.55
C ASN A 178 -20.28 -1.47 17.59
N SER A 179 -20.43 -0.17 17.90
CA SER A 179 -21.11 0.78 17.02
C SER A 179 -20.39 0.95 15.69
N PHE A 180 -19.06 0.94 15.68
CA PHE A 180 -18.25 1.02 14.48
C PHE A 180 -18.32 -0.27 13.66
N ILE A 181 -18.19 -1.43 14.33
CA ILE A 181 -18.36 -2.75 13.67
C ILE A 181 -19.75 -2.84 13.01
N ASN A 182 -20.82 -2.46 13.74
CA ASN A 182 -22.17 -2.46 13.18
C ASN A 182 -22.35 -1.43 12.04
N TYR A 183 -21.58 -0.35 12.03
CA TYR A 183 -21.58 0.60 10.93
C TYR A 183 -20.95 -0.04 9.68
N LEU A 184 -19.80 -0.70 9.81
CA LEU A 184 -19.13 -1.41 8.71
C LEU A 184 -20.00 -2.50 8.10
N LYS A 185 -20.76 -3.25 8.92
CA LYS A 185 -21.68 -4.32 8.48
C LYS A 185 -22.90 -3.83 7.69
N ARG A 186 -23.05 -2.52 7.45
CA ARG A 186 -24.11 -1.96 6.60
C ARG A 186 -23.73 -1.83 5.15
N TYR A 187 -22.48 -2.12 4.81
CA TYR A 187 -21.94 -2.05 3.46
C TYR A 187 -22.02 -3.43 2.80
N ASP A 188 -22.19 -3.42 1.48
CA ASP A 188 -22.20 -4.61 0.66
C ASP A 188 -20.78 -5.15 0.44
N ALA A 189 -19.78 -4.23 0.46
CA ALA A 189 -18.35 -4.57 0.41
C ALA A 189 -17.51 -3.47 1.06
N ILE A 190 -16.32 -3.85 1.54
CA ILE A 190 -15.29 -2.96 2.09
C ILE A 190 -14.05 -3.11 1.21
N PHE A 191 -13.53 -1.99 0.73
CA PHE A 191 -12.22 -1.91 0.09
C PHE A 191 -11.25 -1.21 1.02
N THR A 192 -10.04 -1.73 1.15
CA THR A 192 -9.06 -1.12 2.04
C THR A 192 -7.70 -0.97 1.38
N LEU A 193 -7.01 0.12 1.72
CA LEU A 193 -5.62 0.37 1.38
C LEU A 193 -4.67 -0.16 2.46
N ASN A 194 -5.22 -0.60 3.60
CA ASN A 194 -4.43 -1.12 4.71
C ASN A 194 -3.99 -2.55 4.43
N TYR A 195 -2.80 -2.89 4.87
CA TYR A 195 -2.22 -4.23 4.77
C TYR A 195 -2.68 -5.18 5.89
N ASP A 196 -3.22 -4.62 6.98
CA ASP A 196 -3.65 -5.39 8.15
C ASP A 196 -4.99 -6.10 7.91
N THR A 197 -5.34 -6.99 8.84
CA THR A 197 -6.57 -7.80 8.81
C THR A 197 -7.62 -7.34 9.82
N ASN A 198 -7.55 -6.08 10.25
CA ASN A 198 -8.44 -5.57 11.28
C ASN A 198 -9.90 -5.54 10.82
N LEU A 199 -10.15 -5.13 9.57
CA LEU A 199 -11.49 -5.10 9.01
C LEU A 199 -12.06 -6.50 8.84
N ASP A 200 -11.27 -7.45 8.31
CA ASP A 200 -11.65 -8.87 8.18
C ASP A 200 -12.04 -9.47 9.53
N SER A 201 -11.21 -9.19 10.55
CA SER A 201 -11.45 -9.68 11.92
C SER A 201 -12.68 -9.04 12.54
N ALA A 202 -12.98 -7.78 12.23
CA ALA A 202 -14.11 -7.05 12.78
C ALA A 202 -15.45 -7.45 12.16
N VAL A 203 -15.52 -7.61 10.83
CA VAL A 203 -16.79 -7.92 10.14
C VAL A 203 -16.97 -9.42 9.89
N GLY A 204 -15.91 -10.22 9.96
CA GLY A 204 -15.93 -11.64 9.69
C GLY A 204 -16.38 -11.95 8.26
N LYS A 205 -17.16 -13.01 8.10
CA LYS A 205 -17.69 -13.42 6.78
C LYS A 205 -18.96 -12.68 6.35
N GLU A 206 -19.42 -11.71 7.13
CA GLU A 206 -20.69 -11.02 6.85
C GLU A 206 -20.56 -9.99 5.73
N VAL A 207 -19.37 -9.40 5.58
CA VAL A 207 -19.07 -8.41 4.54
C VAL A 207 -17.74 -8.77 3.88
N PRO A 208 -17.64 -8.86 2.54
CA PRO A 208 -16.37 -9.08 1.87
C PRO A 208 -15.44 -7.88 2.07
N VAL A 209 -14.16 -8.16 2.36
CA VAL A 209 -13.10 -7.17 2.49
C VAL A 209 -12.07 -7.42 1.40
N TYR A 210 -11.78 -6.38 0.62
CA TYR A 210 -10.82 -6.41 -0.48
C TYR A 210 -9.64 -5.50 -0.16
N HIS A 211 -8.42 -6.05 -0.23
CA HIS A 211 -7.18 -5.34 0.07
C HIS A 211 -6.51 -4.88 -1.22
N LEU A 212 -6.76 -3.66 -1.64
CA LEU A 212 -6.26 -3.11 -2.92
C LEU A 212 -4.73 -3.07 -3.00
N HIS A 213 -4.04 -2.99 -1.88
CA HIS A 213 -2.58 -2.99 -1.77
C HIS A 213 -1.98 -4.35 -1.36
N GLY A 214 -2.80 -5.38 -1.20
CA GLY A 214 -2.40 -6.66 -0.62
C GLY A 214 -2.62 -6.72 0.90
N CYS A 215 -2.39 -7.88 1.49
CA CYS A 215 -2.74 -8.16 2.88
C CYS A 215 -1.66 -8.99 3.59
N PHE A 216 -1.40 -8.69 4.86
CA PHE A 216 -0.49 -9.47 5.69
C PHE A 216 -0.96 -10.92 5.98
N ASN A 217 -2.18 -11.30 5.63
CA ASN A 217 -2.63 -12.69 5.65
C ASN A 217 -1.95 -13.56 4.58
N ASP A 218 -1.54 -12.95 3.48
CA ASP A 218 -0.87 -13.64 2.37
C ASP A 218 0.59 -13.99 2.71
N LEU A 219 1.05 -13.65 3.92
CA LEU A 219 2.39 -13.95 4.41
C LEU A 219 2.48 -15.41 4.85
N THR A 220 2.84 -16.27 3.92
CA THR A 220 2.86 -17.72 4.15
C THR A 220 4.12 -18.24 4.81
N ASP A 221 5.21 -17.45 4.88
CA ASP A 221 6.46 -17.95 5.43
C ASP A 221 7.19 -16.95 6.31
N LYS A 222 7.61 -17.42 7.50
CA LYS A 222 8.45 -16.68 8.46
C LYS A 222 9.91 -17.13 8.39
N ALA A 223 10.36 -17.66 7.26
CA ALA A 223 11.75 -17.99 7.08
C ALA A 223 12.57 -16.70 7.20
N ASN A 224 13.46 -16.65 8.19
CA ASN A 224 14.43 -15.58 8.43
C ASN A 224 13.91 -14.23 8.97
N GLY A 225 12.71 -14.16 9.54
CA GLY A 225 12.30 -12.99 10.32
C GLY A 225 11.64 -11.85 9.54
N VAL A 226 11.73 -11.82 8.22
CA VAL A 226 10.95 -10.96 7.32
C VAL A 226 10.03 -11.86 6.50
N PRO A 227 8.71 -11.62 6.52
CA PRO A 227 7.78 -12.44 5.75
C PRO A 227 8.03 -12.37 4.25
N ASP A 228 8.08 -13.51 3.57
CA ASP A 228 8.41 -13.62 2.14
C ASP A 228 7.33 -13.01 1.21
N GLY A 229 6.12 -12.83 1.70
CA GLY A 229 4.99 -12.28 0.95
C GLY A 229 5.03 -10.77 0.68
N PHE A 230 5.95 -10.02 1.31
CA PHE A 230 5.99 -8.56 1.18
C PHE A 230 6.23 -8.06 -0.24
N LYS A 231 6.97 -8.79 -1.05
CA LYS A 231 7.24 -8.43 -2.45
C LYS A 231 6.03 -8.48 -3.39
N HIS A 232 4.91 -9.02 -2.91
CA HIS A 232 3.65 -9.08 -3.66
C HIS A 232 2.66 -8.00 -3.26
N MET A 233 3.04 -7.08 -2.38
CA MET A 233 2.19 -5.99 -1.92
C MET A 233 2.49 -4.69 -2.67
N PHE A 234 1.48 -3.88 -2.90
CA PHE A 234 1.64 -2.57 -3.53
C PHE A 234 1.91 -1.52 -2.46
N CYS A 235 3.15 -1.08 -2.37
CA CYS A 235 3.57 -0.13 -1.32
C CYS A 235 3.43 1.34 -1.71
N ASN A 236 2.99 1.64 -2.93
CA ASN A 236 2.81 3.02 -3.37
C ASN A 236 1.53 3.19 -4.21
N GLY A 237 0.98 4.40 -4.21
CA GLY A 237 -0.20 4.74 -4.98
C GLY A 237 0.01 4.67 -6.50
N ILE A 238 1.26 4.87 -6.97
CA ILE A 238 1.65 4.76 -8.37
C ILE A 238 1.42 3.34 -8.87
N MET A 239 1.87 2.34 -8.10
CA MET A 239 1.67 0.94 -8.47
C MET A 239 0.20 0.55 -8.48
N THR A 240 -0.58 1.02 -7.49
CA THR A 240 -2.03 0.79 -7.45
C THR A 240 -2.70 1.38 -8.67
N TRP A 241 -2.41 2.62 -9.02
CA TRP A 241 -2.96 3.28 -10.21
C TRP A 241 -2.58 2.55 -11.49
N TYR A 242 -1.31 2.17 -11.65
CA TYR A 242 -0.83 1.43 -12.81
C TYR A 242 -1.57 0.09 -12.99
N TRP A 243 -1.82 -0.63 -11.90
CA TRP A 243 -2.57 -1.88 -11.93
C TRP A 243 -4.05 -1.65 -12.26
N LEU A 244 -4.67 -0.62 -11.69
CA LEU A 244 -6.05 -0.24 -12.01
C LEU A 244 -6.20 0.14 -13.48
N GLU A 245 -5.28 0.91 -14.04
CA GLU A 245 -5.33 1.33 -15.43
C GLU A 245 -5.03 0.19 -16.41
N LYS A 246 -3.94 -0.55 -16.17
CA LYS A 246 -3.43 -1.54 -17.11
C LYS A 246 -4.15 -2.89 -17.03
N TYR A 247 -4.47 -3.33 -15.84
CA TYR A 247 -4.98 -4.68 -15.59
C TYR A 247 -6.43 -4.72 -15.10
N GLY A 248 -6.97 -3.63 -14.58
CA GLY A 248 -8.34 -3.56 -14.11
C GLY A 248 -9.39 -3.93 -15.15
N LYS A 249 -9.02 -3.90 -16.47
CA LYS A 249 -9.90 -4.27 -17.59
C LYS A 249 -9.56 -5.61 -18.25
N GLU A 250 -8.32 -6.10 -18.11
CA GLU A 250 -7.81 -7.22 -18.89
C GLU A 250 -7.48 -8.45 -18.06
N GLU A 251 -7.00 -8.28 -16.81
CA GLU A 251 -6.71 -9.40 -15.91
C GLU A 251 -7.53 -9.28 -14.62
N LYS A 252 -8.34 -10.30 -14.37
CA LYS A 252 -9.09 -10.41 -13.12
C LYS A 252 -8.16 -10.89 -11.99
N ASP A 253 -7.45 -9.97 -11.35
CA ASP A 253 -6.76 -10.32 -10.10
C ASP A 253 -7.73 -10.26 -8.92
N TYR A 254 -8.43 -11.36 -8.70
CA TYR A 254 -9.41 -11.50 -7.62
C TYR A 254 -8.81 -11.35 -6.22
N ARG A 255 -7.51 -11.53 -6.09
CA ARG A 255 -6.80 -11.45 -4.82
C ARG A 255 -6.85 -10.05 -4.22
N TYR A 256 -6.75 -9.01 -5.07
CA TYR A 256 -6.76 -7.61 -4.64
C TYR A 256 -8.12 -6.93 -4.77
N GLY A 257 -9.10 -7.58 -5.37
CA GLY A 257 -10.43 -6.99 -5.59
C GLY A 257 -10.44 -5.80 -6.56
N ILE A 258 -9.44 -5.73 -7.46
CA ILE A 258 -9.31 -4.60 -8.40
C ILE A 258 -10.47 -4.59 -9.39
N THR A 259 -10.89 -5.74 -9.90
CA THR A 259 -12.06 -5.84 -10.77
C THR A 259 -13.33 -5.38 -10.06
N GLU A 260 -13.55 -5.85 -8.85
CA GLU A 260 -14.70 -5.47 -8.03
C GLU A 260 -14.70 -3.97 -7.73
N PHE A 261 -13.51 -3.37 -7.54
CA PHE A 261 -13.38 -1.94 -7.31
C PHE A 261 -13.71 -1.11 -8.55
N THR A 262 -13.24 -1.52 -9.74
CA THR A 262 -13.49 -0.81 -10.99
C THR A 262 -14.94 -0.95 -11.50
N ASP A 263 -15.62 -2.00 -11.08
CA ASP A 263 -17.02 -2.29 -11.48
C ASP A 263 -18.05 -1.71 -10.49
N ILE A 264 -17.64 -0.88 -9.52
CA ILE A 264 -18.57 -0.28 -8.55
C ILE A 264 -19.54 0.67 -9.26
N GLU A 265 -20.81 0.32 -9.19
CA GLU A 265 -21.91 1.21 -9.57
C GLU A 265 -22.79 1.47 -8.34
N GLY A 266 -22.71 2.67 -7.75
CA GLY A 266 -23.52 2.97 -6.57
C GLY A 266 -22.96 4.03 -5.66
N HIS A 267 -23.09 3.82 -4.35
CA HIS A 267 -22.68 4.75 -3.32
C HIS A 267 -21.34 4.34 -2.73
N ILE A 268 -20.39 5.24 -2.74
CA ILE A 268 -19.06 5.03 -2.16
C ILE A 268 -18.89 6.00 -0.98
N ASP A 269 -18.70 5.44 0.22
CA ASP A 269 -18.23 6.20 1.38
C ASP A 269 -16.69 6.07 1.48
N ILE A 270 -16.00 7.13 1.89
CA ILE A 270 -14.55 7.13 2.08
C ILE A 270 -14.25 7.42 3.55
N LEU A 271 -13.41 6.61 4.17
CA LEU A 271 -13.07 6.72 5.59
C LEU A 271 -11.58 6.55 5.84
N GLY A 272 -10.97 7.51 6.54
CA GLY A 272 -9.58 7.40 6.99
C GLY A 272 -8.54 7.45 5.87
N ILE A 273 -8.91 7.97 4.71
CA ILE A 273 -8.02 8.22 3.58
C ILE A 273 -7.53 9.67 3.63
N SER A 274 -6.26 9.89 3.35
CA SER A 274 -5.69 11.22 3.26
C SER A 274 -5.87 11.76 1.83
N PRO A 275 -6.62 12.86 1.63
CA PRO A 275 -6.74 13.46 0.30
C PRO A 275 -5.41 13.89 -0.32
N CYS A 276 -4.36 14.04 0.51
CA CYS A 276 -3.04 14.44 0.03
C CYS A 276 -2.17 13.26 -0.42
N ASN A 277 -2.43 12.06 0.11
CA ASN A 277 -1.63 10.87 -0.18
C ASN A 277 -2.33 9.95 -1.20
N ASP A 278 -3.65 9.97 -1.21
CA ASP A 278 -4.48 9.05 -2.01
C ASP A 278 -5.30 9.82 -3.05
N GLU A 279 -4.75 10.93 -3.58
CA GLU A 279 -5.43 11.80 -4.59
C GLU A 279 -5.78 11.03 -5.87
N GLN A 280 -5.10 9.90 -6.14
CA GLN A 280 -5.30 9.05 -7.31
C GLN A 280 -6.52 8.12 -7.21
N LEU A 281 -7.10 7.93 -6.05
CA LEU A 281 -8.31 7.12 -5.83
C LEU A 281 -9.58 7.96 -5.99
#